data_d0fa618606587c2e2d25b4e5a0456f97
#
_entry.id   d0fa618606587c2e2d25b4e5a0456f97
#
_cell.length_a   1.000
_cell.length_b   1.000
_cell.length_c   1.000
_cell.angle_alpha   90.00
_cell.angle_beta   90.00
_cell.angle_gamma   90.00
#
_symmetry.space_group_name_H-M   'P 1'
#
loop_
_entity.id
_entity.type
_entity.pdbx_description
1 polymer ?
#
loop_
_entity_poly.entity_id
_entity_poly.type
_entity_poly.pdbx_seq_one_letter_code
_entity_poly.pdbx_strand_id
1 'polypeptide(L)'
;MQDLRLNVTTDKNERQLERHGHTAFPVAFYHGDLVSNTVIWHWHDELELILIHHGTIVAGAGGTSVTLTAKEGCFIKAGALHNIWKADDVPCEYRSVVFHPRLIGSMDSIFWLHCIQPLGEPDFPQIVPFPIRNNNNFPAFFSHLWQIQENQNAGYENDIRYLLTKFTARLSSSPLEKEYHLSEQEGRDMERMKAMLSFLEEHYAEELTLEQISE
;
A
#
# COMPACT_ATOMS: atom_id res chain seq x y z
N MET A 1 -21.84 -1.83 -9.10
CA MET A 1 -20.45 -1.64 -8.60
C MET A 1 -19.66 -0.95 -9.69
N GLN A 2 -19.12 0.23 -9.46
CA GLN A 2 -18.12 0.77 -10.39
C GLN A 2 -16.85 -0.06 -10.17
N ASP A 3 -16.48 -0.80 -11.19
CA ASP A 3 -15.18 -1.47 -11.31
C ASP A 3 -14.15 -0.34 -11.46
N LEU A 4 -13.65 0.15 -10.32
CA LEU A 4 -12.64 1.19 -10.32
C LEU A 4 -11.34 0.52 -10.78
N ARG A 5 -11.04 0.65 -12.07
CA ARG A 5 -9.69 0.36 -12.55
C ARG A 5 -8.75 1.39 -11.93
N LEU A 6 -7.72 0.90 -11.27
CA LEU A 6 -6.70 1.76 -10.71
C LEU A 6 -5.95 2.44 -11.86
N ASN A 7 -6.20 3.72 -12.03
CA ASN A 7 -5.43 4.56 -12.93
C ASN A 7 -4.71 5.56 -12.04
N VAL A 8 -3.44 5.31 -11.76
CA VAL A 8 -2.66 6.16 -10.85
C VAL A 8 -2.21 7.40 -11.60
N THR A 9 -2.70 8.57 -11.18
CA THR A 9 -2.18 9.87 -11.59
C THR A 9 -1.53 10.53 -10.38
N THR A 10 -0.37 11.13 -10.58
CA THR A 10 0.44 11.71 -9.51
C THR A 10 0.64 13.22 -9.72
N ASP A 11 0.94 13.93 -8.65
CA ASP A 11 1.49 15.27 -8.72
C ASP A 11 3.02 15.22 -8.96
N LYS A 12 3.65 16.38 -8.98
CA LYS A 12 5.10 16.52 -9.15
C LYS A 12 5.96 15.87 -8.05
N ASN A 13 5.37 15.45 -6.95
CA ASN A 13 6.05 14.78 -5.83
C ASN A 13 5.67 13.29 -5.75
N GLU A 14 5.20 12.69 -6.84
CA GLU A 14 4.72 11.31 -6.91
C GLU A 14 3.54 11.02 -5.94
N ARG A 15 2.91 12.04 -5.40
CA ARG A 15 1.72 11.86 -4.59
C ARG A 15 0.52 11.57 -5.48
N GLN A 16 -0.17 10.48 -5.18
CA GLN A 16 -1.38 10.11 -5.92
C GLN A 16 -2.48 11.17 -5.73
N LEU A 17 -3.12 11.57 -6.84
CA LEU A 17 -4.15 12.61 -6.86
C LEU A 17 -5.56 12.06 -6.62
N GLU A 18 -5.77 10.77 -6.86
CA GLU A 18 -7.05 10.11 -6.63
C GLU A 18 -7.38 10.07 -5.15
N ARG A 19 -8.65 10.30 -4.84
CA ARG A 19 -9.16 10.13 -3.49
C ARG A 19 -9.71 8.74 -3.30
N HIS A 20 -9.25 8.05 -2.26
CA HIS A 20 -9.70 6.72 -1.91
C HIS A 20 -10.94 6.77 -1.01
N GLY A 21 -12.09 6.44 -1.59
CA GLY A 21 -13.38 6.55 -0.91
C GLY A 21 -13.88 7.99 -0.74
N HIS A 22 -14.72 8.21 0.25
CA HIS A 22 -15.25 9.55 0.56
C HIS A 22 -14.98 9.93 2.03
N THR A 23 -15.19 11.21 2.37
CA THR A 23 -14.81 11.76 3.67
C THR A 23 -15.39 10.99 4.87
N ALA A 24 -16.65 10.54 4.78
CA ALA A 24 -17.31 9.79 5.85
C ALA A 24 -16.92 8.30 5.89
N PHE A 25 -16.47 7.74 4.78
CA PHE A 25 -16.03 6.35 4.66
C PHE A 25 -14.82 6.27 3.71
N PRO A 26 -13.62 6.56 4.22
CA PRO A 26 -12.40 6.69 3.44
C PRO A 26 -11.79 5.32 3.14
N VAL A 27 -12.47 4.52 2.35
CA VAL A 27 -12.05 3.21 1.85
C VAL A 27 -12.41 3.10 0.38
N ALA A 28 -11.51 2.54 -0.41
CA ALA A 28 -11.73 2.21 -1.81
C ALA A 28 -11.28 0.78 -2.10
N PHE A 29 -11.99 0.14 -3.03
CA PHE A 29 -11.74 -1.22 -3.49
C PHE A 29 -11.44 -1.18 -4.98
N TYR A 30 -10.30 -1.70 -5.38
CA TYR A 30 -9.83 -1.66 -6.76
C TYR A 30 -9.59 -3.05 -7.31
N HIS A 31 -9.95 -3.23 -8.57
CA HIS A 31 -9.52 -4.36 -9.37
C HIS A 31 -8.45 -3.87 -10.35
N GLY A 32 -7.25 -4.40 -10.23
CA GLY A 32 -6.11 -4.09 -11.08
C GLY A 32 -5.85 -5.19 -12.08
N ASP A 33 -5.58 -4.78 -13.31
CA ASP A 33 -5.18 -5.64 -14.42
C ASP A 33 -3.87 -5.09 -15.00
N LEU A 34 -2.80 -5.86 -14.88
CA LEU A 34 -1.47 -5.53 -15.40
C LEU A 34 -1.22 -6.18 -16.77
N VAL A 35 -2.16 -6.10 -17.70
CA VAL A 35 -1.97 -6.67 -19.05
C VAL A 35 -0.83 -5.97 -19.79
N SER A 36 -0.82 -4.65 -19.76
CA SER A 36 0.15 -3.83 -20.51
C SER A 36 0.88 -2.78 -19.66
N ASN A 37 0.44 -2.52 -18.43
CA ASN A 37 0.90 -1.41 -17.64
C ASN A 37 1.48 -1.86 -16.29
N THR A 38 2.44 -1.10 -15.81
CA THR A 38 2.89 -1.09 -14.42
C THR A 38 2.08 -0.04 -13.67
N VAL A 39 1.88 -0.26 -12.36
CA VAL A 39 1.52 0.83 -11.47
C VAL A 39 2.80 1.62 -11.21
N ILE A 40 2.84 2.87 -11.67
CA ILE A 40 4.02 3.74 -11.54
C ILE A 40 4.36 4.01 -10.08
N TRP A 41 5.55 4.51 -9.81
CA TRP A 41 5.94 4.98 -8.48
C TRP A 41 4.98 6.05 -8.01
N HIS A 42 4.41 5.85 -6.80
CA HIS A 42 3.50 6.80 -6.17
C HIS A 42 3.45 6.56 -4.66
N TRP A 43 2.90 7.52 -3.94
CA TRP A 43 2.60 7.39 -2.53
C TRP A 43 1.29 8.08 -2.20
N HIS A 44 0.65 7.65 -1.12
CA HIS A 44 -0.59 8.22 -0.58
C HIS A 44 -0.64 8.10 0.94
N ASP A 45 -1.53 8.85 1.58
CA ASP A 45 -1.68 8.87 3.04
C ASP A 45 -2.46 7.67 3.60
N GLU A 46 -2.91 6.78 2.73
CA GLU A 46 -3.67 5.60 3.05
C GLU A 46 -2.77 4.38 3.27
N LEU A 47 -3.32 3.40 3.98
CA LEU A 47 -2.81 2.04 4.08
C LEU A 47 -3.38 1.22 2.92
N GLU A 48 -2.60 0.31 2.36
CA GLU A 48 -3.06 -0.51 1.25
C GLU A 48 -2.87 -2.01 1.52
N LEU A 49 -3.85 -2.80 1.13
CA LEU A 49 -3.81 -4.26 1.11
C LEU A 49 -3.94 -4.73 -0.33
N ILE A 50 -3.05 -5.62 -0.76
CA ILE A 50 -3.06 -6.18 -2.10
C ILE A 50 -3.17 -7.71 -2.00
N LEU A 51 -4.04 -8.31 -2.82
CA LEU A 51 -4.14 -9.75 -3.01
C LEU A 51 -4.03 -10.09 -4.50
N ILE A 52 -3.15 -11.02 -4.84
CA ILE A 52 -2.96 -11.49 -6.20
C ILE A 52 -3.98 -12.59 -6.51
N HIS A 53 -4.75 -12.41 -7.56
CA HIS A 53 -5.71 -13.38 -8.06
C HIS A 53 -5.09 -14.31 -9.12
N HIS A 54 -4.33 -13.73 -10.06
CA HIS A 54 -3.70 -14.45 -11.16
C HIS A 54 -2.35 -13.85 -11.51
N GLY A 55 -1.41 -14.67 -11.97
CA GLY A 55 -0.08 -14.25 -12.39
C GLY A 55 0.88 -14.02 -11.22
N THR A 56 1.97 -13.32 -11.51
CA THR A 56 3.04 -12.99 -10.56
C THR A 56 3.39 -11.51 -10.68
N ILE A 57 3.40 -10.81 -9.56
CA ILE A 57 3.83 -9.42 -9.50
C ILE A 57 5.11 -9.27 -8.69
N VAL A 58 5.79 -8.16 -8.90
CA VAL A 58 6.77 -7.61 -7.98
C VAL A 58 6.22 -6.30 -7.43
N ALA A 59 6.12 -6.19 -6.13
CA ALA A 59 5.77 -4.95 -5.45
C ALA A 59 7.02 -4.36 -4.79
N GLY A 60 7.35 -3.13 -5.14
CA GLY A 60 8.49 -2.38 -4.59
C GLY A 60 8.02 -1.32 -3.61
N ALA A 61 8.66 -1.24 -2.44
CA ALA A 61 8.48 -0.15 -1.49
C ALA A 61 9.69 -0.02 -0.59
N GLY A 62 10.10 1.22 -0.26
CA GLY A 62 11.15 1.46 0.71
C GLY A 62 12.53 0.89 0.34
N GLY A 63 12.87 0.84 -0.94
CA GLY A 63 14.14 0.25 -1.39
C GLY A 63 14.16 -1.27 -1.41
N THR A 64 13.08 -1.94 -0.98
CA THR A 64 12.92 -3.39 -1.01
C THR A 64 11.85 -3.79 -2.05
N SER A 65 11.89 -5.03 -2.49
CA SER A 65 10.86 -5.59 -3.36
C SER A 65 10.47 -7.00 -2.93
N VAL A 66 9.20 -7.35 -3.13
CA VAL A 66 8.66 -8.67 -2.85
C VAL A 66 7.99 -9.23 -4.09
N THR A 67 8.27 -10.49 -4.40
CA THR A 67 7.58 -11.21 -5.47
C THR A 67 6.39 -11.97 -4.87
N LEU A 68 5.21 -11.74 -5.44
CA LEU A 68 3.95 -12.31 -4.97
C LEU A 68 3.26 -13.05 -6.10
N THR A 69 2.82 -14.26 -5.81
CA THR A 69 2.08 -15.13 -6.73
C THR A 69 0.59 -15.19 -6.37
N ALA A 70 -0.20 -15.87 -7.19
CA ALA A 70 -1.64 -16.03 -6.92
C ALA A 70 -1.92 -16.54 -5.50
N LYS A 71 -2.88 -15.94 -4.80
CA LYS A 71 -3.27 -16.12 -3.39
C LYS A 71 -2.28 -15.56 -2.37
N GLU A 72 -1.17 -14.99 -2.77
CA GLU A 72 -0.32 -14.21 -1.90
C GLU A 72 -0.72 -12.72 -1.94
N GLY A 73 -0.28 -11.98 -0.96
CA GLY A 73 -0.58 -10.56 -0.89
C GLY A 73 0.43 -9.80 -0.05
N CYS A 74 0.21 -8.50 0.06
CA CYS A 74 1.02 -7.66 0.94
C CYS A 74 0.19 -6.53 1.55
N PHE A 75 0.77 -5.95 2.58
CA PHE A 75 0.37 -4.66 3.15
C PHE A 75 1.41 -3.62 2.77
N ILE A 76 0.96 -2.42 2.41
CA ILE A 76 1.80 -1.26 2.14
C ILE A 76 1.45 -0.17 3.17
N LYS A 77 2.49 0.38 3.79
CA LYS A 77 2.42 1.41 4.81
C LYS A 77 1.97 2.74 4.22
N ALA A 78 1.20 3.51 4.98
CA ALA A 78 0.84 4.90 4.62
C ALA A 78 2.11 5.75 4.40
N GLY A 79 2.12 6.55 3.34
CA GLY A 79 3.25 7.39 2.95
C GLY A 79 4.44 6.64 2.33
N ALA A 80 4.37 5.32 2.18
CA ALA A 80 5.42 4.57 1.48
C ALA A 80 5.40 4.87 -0.02
N LEU A 81 6.54 5.26 -0.58
CA LEU A 81 6.72 5.32 -2.02
C LEU A 81 6.78 3.89 -2.56
N HIS A 82 5.86 3.52 -3.45
CA HIS A 82 5.71 2.15 -3.92
C HIS A 82 5.28 2.06 -5.38
N ASN A 83 5.49 0.90 -5.97
CA ASN A 83 5.05 0.58 -7.32
C ASN A 83 4.75 -0.91 -7.45
N ILE A 84 4.09 -1.30 -8.55
CA ILE A 84 3.76 -2.69 -8.85
C ILE A 84 4.02 -2.95 -10.33
N TRP A 85 4.70 -4.06 -10.64
CA TRP A 85 4.91 -4.50 -12.02
C TRP A 85 4.80 -6.02 -12.15
N LYS A 86 4.60 -6.48 -13.37
CA LYS A 86 4.59 -7.91 -13.67
C LYS A 86 6.00 -8.49 -13.51
N ALA A 87 6.09 -9.68 -12.93
CA ALA A 87 7.36 -10.41 -12.85
C ALA A 87 7.77 -11.06 -14.19
N ASP A 88 6.79 -11.32 -15.06
CA ASP A 88 6.95 -11.99 -16.36
C ASP A 88 5.91 -11.46 -17.37
N ASP A 89 5.81 -12.06 -18.54
CA ASP A 89 4.85 -11.67 -19.59
C ASP A 89 3.43 -12.23 -19.39
N VAL A 90 3.19 -12.98 -18.32
CA VAL A 90 1.86 -13.52 -18.01
C VAL A 90 0.93 -12.37 -17.54
N PRO A 91 -0.31 -12.29 -18.04
CA PRO A 91 -1.30 -11.35 -17.51
C PRO A 91 -1.47 -11.52 -16.02
N CYS A 92 -1.60 -10.42 -15.31
CA CYS A 92 -1.65 -10.40 -13.86
C CYS A 92 -2.90 -9.67 -13.40
N GLU A 93 -3.66 -10.31 -12.50
CA GLU A 93 -4.84 -9.72 -11.87
C GLU A 93 -4.64 -9.66 -10.38
N TYR A 94 -4.95 -8.51 -9.80
CA TYR A 94 -4.93 -8.30 -8.36
C TYR A 94 -6.13 -7.50 -7.90
N ARG A 95 -6.39 -7.55 -6.60
CA ARG A 95 -7.34 -6.67 -5.93
C ARG A 95 -6.63 -5.88 -4.86
N SER A 96 -7.05 -4.63 -4.67
CA SER A 96 -6.50 -3.75 -3.66
C SER A 96 -7.61 -3.13 -2.82
N VAL A 97 -7.32 -2.94 -1.53
CA VAL A 97 -8.15 -2.20 -0.58
C VAL A 97 -7.31 -1.09 0.01
N VAL A 98 -7.65 0.14 -0.35
CA VAL A 98 -6.94 1.35 0.10
C VAL A 98 -7.82 2.07 1.12
N PHE A 99 -7.30 2.33 2.32
CA PHE A 99 -8.08 2.96 3.38
C PHE A 99 -7.26 3.94 4.22
N HIS A 100 -7.85 5.09 4.49
CA HIS A 100 -7.18 6.09 5.32
C HIS A 100 -7.20 5.68 6.81
N PRO A 101 -6.08 5.85 7.54
CA PRO A 101 -5.97 5.47 8.96
C PRO A 101 -7.08 6.01 9.87
N ARG A 102 -7.65 7.18 9.57
CA ARG A 102 -8.79 7.77 10.30
C ARG A 102 -10.05 6.92 10.32
N LEU A 103 -10.18 5.94 9.41
CA LEU A 103 -11.27 4.96 9.44
C LEU A 103 -11.25 4.15 10.75
N ILE A 104 -10.05 3.83 11.22
CA ILE A 104 -9.85 3.00 12.43
C ILE A 104 -10.18 3.79 13.69
N GLY A 105 -9.74 5.04 13.74
CA GLY A 105 -10.02 5.92 14.88
C GLY A 105 -9.37 7.29 14.74
N SER A 106 -9.76 8.22 15.59
CA SER A 106 -9.10 9.51 15.73
C SER A 106 -7.73 9.36 16.42
N MET A 107 -6.82 10.30 16.20
CA MET A 107 -5.44 10.25 16.69
C MET A 107 -5.31 10.14 18.22
N ASP A 108 -6.32 10.56 18.95
CA ASP A 108 -6.42 10.49 20.42
C ASP A 108 -7.15 9.26 20.94
N SER A 109 -7.60 8.37 20.02
CA SER A 109 -8.33 7.15 20.39
C SER A 109 -7.39 6.00 20.74
N ILE A 110 -7.87 5.09 21.61
CA ILE A 110 -7.18 3.84 21.92
C ILE A 110 -6.93 2.98 20.67
N PHE A 111 -7.80 3.07 19.67
CA PHE A 111 -7.64 2.35 18.39
C PHE A 111 -6.47 2.89 17.60
N TRP A 112 -6.31 4.20 17.54
CA TRP A 112 -5.15 4.82 16.91
C TRP A 112 -3.85 4.39 17.59
N LEU A 113 -3.77 4.53 18.90
CA LEU A 113 -2.57 4.22 19.69
C LEU A 113 -2.12 2.76 19.53
N HIS A 114 -3.05 1.81 19.43
CA HIS A 114 -2.72 0.39 19.36
C HIS A 114 -2.73 -0.21 17.97
N CYS A 115 -3.46 0.38 17.02
CA CYS A 115 -3.64 -0.23 15.70
C CYS A 115 -2.94 0.53 14.58
N ILE A 116 -2.73 1.84 14.73
CA ILE A 116 -2.22 2.70 13.66
C ILE A 116 -0.85 3.27 13.99
N GLN A 117 -0.68 3.86 15.17
CA GLN A 117 0.57 4.50 15.54
C GLN A 117 1.79 3.58 15.39
N PRO A 118 1.75 2.30 15.81
CA PRO A 118 2.88 1.39 15.64
C PRO A 118 3.24 1.14 14.17
N LEU A 119 2.25 1.18 13.26
CA LEU A 119 2.50 1.04 11.82
C LEU A 119 3.19 2.27 11.23
N GLY A 120 3.11 3.42 11.90
CA GLY A 120 3.75 4.68 11.52
C GLY A 120 5.21 4.78 11.94
N GLU A 121 5.68 3.95 12.87
CA GLU A 121 7.04 4.03 13.40
C GLU A 121 8.11 3.86 12.30
N PRO A 122 9.27 4.53 12.41
CA PRO A 122 10.32 4.48 11.37
C PRO A 122 10.84 3.07 11.08
N ASP A 123 10.89 2.22 12.09
CA ASP A 123 11.36 0.83 12.01
C ASP A 123 10.28 -0.15 11.52
N PHE A 124 9.04 0.31 11.33
CA PHE A 124 8.01 -0.54 10.75
C PHE A 124 8.21 -0.67 9.23
N PRO A 125 8.20 -1.90 8.65
CA PRO A 125 8.46 -2.11 7.23
C PRO A 125 7.50 -1.32 6.32
N GLN A 126 8.03 -0.80 5.21
CA GLN A 126 7.22 -0.10 4.19
C GLN A 126 6.27 -1.08 3.47
N ILE A 127 6.68 -2.35 3.34
CA ILE A 127 5.89 -3.43 2.76
C ILE A 127 6.00 -4.68 3.63
N VAL A 128 4.87 -5.37 3.88
CA VAL A 128 4.81 -6.63 4.62
C VAL A 128 4.13 -7.68 3.76
N PRO A 129 4.85 -8.70 3.26
CA PRO A 129 4.26 -9.77 2.46
C PRO A 129 3.53 -10.82 3.31
N PHE A 130 2.52 -11.43 2.69
CA PHE A 130 1.74 -12.55 3.23
C PHE A 130 1.85 -13.76 2.29
N PRO A 131 2.98 -14.49 2.31
CA PRO A 131 3.18 -15.67 1.48
C PRO A 131 2.32 -16.85 1.96
N ILE A 132 1.89 -17.71 1.05
CA ILE A 132 1.07 -18.91 1.36
C ILE A 132 1.77 -19.83 2.34
N ARG A 133 3.09 -20.00 2.22
CA ARG A 133 3.90 -20.91 3.04
C ARG A 133 3.79 -20.67 4.55
N ASN A 134 3.44 -19.47 4.97
CA ASN A 134 3.33 -19.11 6.39
C ASN A 134 1.96 -19.50 6.99
N ASN A 135 1.15 -20.29 6.29
CA ASN A 135 -0.20 -20.68 6.70
C ASN A 135 -1.05 -19.48 7.18
N ASN A 136 -0.82 -18.32 6.55
CA ASN A 136 -1.55 -17.11 6.88
C ASN A 136 -2.97 -17.19 6.31
N ASN A 137 -3.92 -16.61 7.02
CA ASN A 137 -5.33 -16.58 6.62
C ASN A 137 -5.66 -15.31 5.79
N PHE A 138 -4.65 -14.65 5.22
CA PHE A 138 -4.82 -13.40 4.50
C PHE A 138 -5.77 -13.50 3.31
N PRO A 139 -5.69 -14.53 2.42
CA PRO A 139 -6.63 -14.65 1.31
C PRO A 139 -8.09 -14.77 1.75
N ALA A 140 -8.36 -15.56 2.82
CA ALA A 140 -9.71 -15.72 3.34
C ALA A 140 -10.22 -14.42 3.99
N PHE A 141 -9.38 -13.74 4.76
CA PHE A 141 -9.67 -12.41 5.30
C PHE A 141 -10.00 -11.41 4.19
N PHE A 142 -9.14 -11.31 3.17
CA PHE A 142 -9.32 -10.39 2.07
C PHE A 142 -10.59 -10.68 1.26
N SER A 143 -10.85 -11.96 0.96
CA SER A 143 -12.07 -12.38 0.27
C SER A 143 -13.34 -12.05 1.07
N HIS A 144 -13.31 -12.21 2.38
CA HIS A 144 -14.44 -11.86 3.24
C HIS A 144 -14.69 -10.34 3.24
N LEU A 145 -13.64 -9.54 3.36
CA LEU A 145 -13.71 -8.07 3.26
C LEU A 145 -14.31 -7.63 1.91
N TRP A 146 -13.89 -8.28 0.83
CA TRP A 146 -14.39 -8.02 -0.52
C TRP A 146 -15.86 -8.37 -0.67
N GLN A 147 -16.30 -9.54 -0.17
CA GLN A 147 -17.71 -9.97 -0.18
C GLN A 147 -18.64 -9.00 0.56
N ILE A 148 -18.19 -8.45 1.70
CA ILE A 148 -18.96 -7.44 2.44
C ILE A 148 -19.16 -6.20 1.56
N GLN A 149 -18.12 -5.73 0.89
CA GLN A 149 -18.22 -4.60 -0.04
C GLN A 149 -19.10 -4.89 -1.25
N GLU A 150 -19.07 -6.10 -1.81
CA GLU A 150 -19.93 -6.48 -2.94
C GLU A 150 -21.41 -6.53 -2.55
N ASN A 151 -21.72 -7.07 -1.38
CA ASN A 151 -23.09 -7.26 -0.93
C ASN A 151 -23.73 -5.98 -0.38
N GLN A 152 -22.97 -5.11 0.25
CA GLN A 152 -23.41 -3.84 0.86
C GLN A 152 -24.68 -3.97 1.72
N ASN A 153 -24.73 -5.03 2.54
CA ASN A 153 -25.82 -5.20 3.50
C ASN A 153 -25.85 -4.05 4.51
N ALA A 154 -26.98 -3.83 5.18
CA ALA A 154 -27.11 -2.78 6.18
C ALA A 154 -25.98 -2.86 7.23
N GLY A 155 -25.21 -1.79 7.39
CA GLY A 155 -24.08 -1.72 8.33
C GLY A 155 -22.75 -2.26 7.80
N TYR A 156 -22.65 -2.54 6.49
CA TYR A 156 -21.43 -3.06 5.87
C TYR A 156 -20.18 -2.20 6.14
N GLU A 157 -20.34 -0.91 6.28
CA GLU A 157 -19.23 0.01 6.61
C GLU A 157 -18.65 -0.31 8.01
N ASN A 158 -19.49 -0.66 8.98
CA ASN A 158 -19.04 -1.08 10.31
C ASN A 158 -18.31 -2.42 10.26
N ASP A 159 -18.79 -3.36 9.45
CA ASP A 159 -18.16 -4.68 9.28
C ASP A 159 -16.77 -4.53 8.64
N ILE A 160 -16.65 -3.71 7.58
CA ILE A 160 -15.37 -3.37 6.94
C ILE A 160 -14.41 -2.71 7.96
N ARG A 161 -14.88 -1.68 8.67
CA ARG A 161 -14.09 -1.01 9.70
C ARG A 161 -13.62 -1.99 10.78
N TYR A 162 -14.50 -2.85 11.26
CA TYR A 162 -14.16 -3.87 12.28
C TYR A 162 -13.06 -4.82 11.79
N LEU A 163 -13.20 -5.35 10.57
CA LEU A 163 -12.21 -6.25 9.99
C LEU A 163 -10.84 -5.57 9.81
N LEU A 164 -10.83 -4.34 9.27
CA LEU A 164 -9.60 -3.57 9.09
C LEU A 164 -8.96 -3.21 10.44
N THR A 165 -9.75 -2.86 11.45
CA THR A 165 -9.26 -2.63 12.82
C THR A 165 -8.59 -3.89 13.40
N LYS A 166 -9.23 -5.05 13.25
CA LYS A 166 -8.63 -6.32 13.72
C LYS A 166 -7.36 -6.68 12.96
N PHE A 167 -7.33 -6.41 11.67
CA PHE A 167 -6.16 -6.64 10.84
C PHE A 167 -4.99 -5.76 11.29
N THR A 168 -5.19 -4.44 11.38
CA THR A 168 -4.14 -3.49 11.80
C THR A 168 -3.65 -3.76 13.21
N ALA A 169 -4.54 -4.11 14.17
CA ALA A 169 -4.17 -4.50 15.51
C ALA A 169 -3.28 -5.76 15.56
N ARG A 170 -3.55 -6.73 14.71
CA ARG A 170 -2.70 -7.93 14.60
C ARG A 170 -1.36 -7.61 13.98
N LEU A 171 -1.37 -6.82 12.91
CA LEU A 171 -0.16 -6.43 12.20
C LEU A 171 0.77 -5.64 13.11
N SER A 172 0.25 -4.66 13.87
CA SER A 172 1.03 -3.83 14.80
C SER A 172 1.59 -4.60 16.00
N SER A 173 0.98 -5.72 16.39
CA SER A 173 1.43 -6.55 17.50
C SER A 173 2.21 -7.81 17.08
N SER A 174 2.32 -8.07 15.78
CA SER A 174 3.07 -9.24 15.28
C SER A 174 4.59 -8.99 15.37
N PRO A 175 5.37 -9.96 15.85
CA PRO A 175 6.80 -9.92 15.66
C PRO A 175 7.08 -10.08 14.16
N LEU A 176 7.35 -8.98 13.48
CA LEU A 176 7.76 -9.00 12.08
C LEU A 176 9.18 -9.62 12.02
N GLU A 177 9.39 -10.50 11.07
CA GLU A 177 10.74 -11.05 10.85
C GLU A 177 11.68 -9.88 10.53
N LYS A 178 12.87 -9.86 11.14
CA LYS A 178 13.85 -8.76 11.00
C LYS A 178 14.26 -8.48 9.54
N GLU A 179 14.01 -9.43 8.65
CA GLU A 179 14.29 -9.31 7.21
C GLU A 179 13.49 -8.19 6.50
N TYR A 180 12.40 -7.73 7.12
CA TYR A 180 11.54 -6.68 6.55
C TYR A 180 11.69 -5.31 7.23
N HIS A 181 12.58 -5.20 8.21
CA HIS A 181 12.89 -3.91 8.82
C HIS A 181 13.84 -3.14 7.90
N LEU A 182 13.46 -1.92 7.54
CA LEU A 182 14.41 -0.99 6.94
C LEU A 182 15.54 -0.73 7.95
N SER A 183 16.77 -0.81 7.51
CA SER A 183 17.87 -0.23 8.26
C SER A 183 17.63 1.30 8.35
N GLU A 184 18.20 1.96 9.36
CA GLU A 184 18.18 3.43 9.43
C GLU A 184 18.71 4.08 8.14
N GLN A 185 19.63 3.39 7.45
CA GLN A 185 20.19 3.81 6.19
C GLN A 185 19.13 3.81 5.08
N GLU A 186 18.36 2.72 4.94
CA GLU A 186 17.30 2.60 3.92
C GLU A 186 16.17 3.61 4.16
N GLY A 187 15.83 3.91 5.41
CA GLY A 187 14.88 4.98 5.76
C GLY A 187 15.38 6.36 5.29
N ARG A 188 16.66 6.67 5.53
CA ARG A 188 17.28 7.91 5.04
C ARG A 188 17.36 7.94 3.51
N ASP A 189 17.66 6.81 2.88
CA ASP A 189 17.77 6.72 1.42
C ASP A 189 16.39 6.91 0.76
N MET A 190 15.30 6.50 1.41
CA MET A 190 13.94 6.76 0.95
C MET A 190 13.58 8.25 0.99
N GLU A 191 13.86 8.94 2.10
CA GLU A 191 13.64 10.39 2.20
C GLU A 191 14.50 11.16 1.20
N ARG A 192 15.73 10.72 0.99
CA ARG A 192 16.62 11.28 -0.05
C ARG A 192 16.06 11.04 -1.45
N MET A 193 15.53 9.85 -1.74
CA MET A 193 14.92 9.55 -3.03
C MET A 193 13.69 10.43 -3.29
N LYS A 194 12.81 10.62 -2.31
CA LYS A 194 11.67 11.54 -2.43
C LYS A 194 12.12 12.98 -2.69
N ALA A 195 13.13 13.45 -1.94
CA ALA A 195 13.70 14.80 -2.12
C ALA A 195 14.33 14.95 -3.51
N MET A 196 15.07 13.94 -3.97
CA MET A 196 15.68 13.91 -5.29
C MET A 196 14.63 13.94 -6.41
N LEU A 197 13.56 13.16 -6.30
CA LEU A 197 12.46 13.17 -7.27
C LEU A 197 11.80 14.54 -7.32
N SER A 198 11.50 15.14 -6.15
CA SER A 198 10.94 16.50 -6.07
C SER A 198 11.85 17.54 -6.73
N PHE A 199 13.16 17.47 -6.48
CA PHE A 199 14.15 18.37 -7.09
C PHE A 199 14.21 18.21 -8.61
N LEU A 200 14.25 16.97 -9.13
CA LEU A 200 14.27 16.70 -10.56
C LEU A 200 13.02 17.25 -11.25
N GLU A 201 11.85 17.12 -10.64
CA GLU A 201 10.60 17.64 -11.18
C GLU A 201 10.49 19.17 -11.14
N GLU A 202 11.03 19.80 -10.11
CA GLU A 202 11.08 21.27 -10.05
C GLU A 202 12.00 21.87 -11.10
N HIS A 203 13.03 21.13 -11.53
CA HIS A 203 14.09 21.60 -12.42
C HIS A 203 14.16 20.83 -13.74
N TYR A 204 13.11 20.06 -14.12
CA TYR A 204 13.13 19.19 -15.31
C TYR A 204 13.42 19.91 -16.64
N ALA A 205 13.18 21.22 -16.70
CA ALA A 205 13.43 22.06 -17.87
C ALA A 205 14.87 22.63 -17.92
N GLU A 206 15.70 22.35 -16.93
CA GLU A 206 17.05 22.85 -16.77
C GLU A 206 18.08 21.75 -17.10
N GLU A 207 19.29 22.13 -17.49
CA GLU A 207 20.39 21.17 -17.57
C GLU A 207 20.91 20.87 -16.16
N LEU A 208 20.59 19.67 -15.65
CA LEU A 208 20.99 19.23 -14.31
C LEU A 208 22.28 18.42 -14.35
N THR A 209 23.18 18.70 -13.42
CA THR A 209 24.38 17.90 -13.19
C THR A 209 24.14 16.87 -12.07
N LEU A 210 24.91 15.78 -12.07
CA LEU A 210 24.84 14.78 -10.99
C LEU A 210 25.19 15.36 -9.62
N GLU A 211 26.02 16.38 -9.55
CA GLU A 211 26.37 17.08 -8.31
C GLU A 211 25.16 17.81 -7.72
N GLN A 212 24.38 18.50 -8.56
CA GLN A 212 23.15 19.18 -8.12
C GLN A 212 22.05 18.23 -7.64
N ILE A 213 22.03 16.99 -8.17
CA ILE A 213 21.05 15.97 -7.78
C ILE A 213 21.47 15.27 -6.47
N SER A 214 22.76 15.28 -6.13
CA SER A 214 23.32 14.56 -4.98
C SER A 214 23.45 15.38 -3.70
N GLU A 215 23.23 16.70 -3.76
CA GLU A 215 23.18 17.58 -2.58
C GLU A 215 21.83 17.50 -1.86
#